data_760364b337f37c4da0a1563a4150ce9a
#
_entry.id   760364b337f37c4da0a1563a4150ce9a
#
_cell.length_a   1.000
_cell.length_b   1.000
_cell.length_c   1.000
_cell.angle_alpha   90.00
_cell.angle_beta   90.00
_cell.angle_gamma   90.00
#
_symmetry.space_group_name_H-M   'P 1'
#
loop_
_entity.id
_entity.type
_entity.pdbx_description
1 polymer ?
#
loop_
_entity_poly.entity_id
_entity_poly.type
_entity_poly.pdbx_seq_one_letter_code
_entity_poly.pdbx_strand_id
1 'polypeptide(L)'
;MSTKVHKVAILAGDGIGPEVVDATLMVLDAVQKTGLVHLEYLKGDAGFDAIKKYGTNLPEKTIEMMKRTSACLKGPMTTPEEPGTPRSAAVTMRALFNLYANVRPARTLPNVTALKPGIDMIVVRENTEGLYSGKEFEVTPGVAVAMKIITRKASERIAKFALELAMKRRKKLAFVHKANILKITDGLFKQSVLDIAKDYPQVELEDLHIDAAAMQLIRRPESFDVIVTMNLYGDILSDEAAATVGGLGVAAGANIGENYGMFEPVGGSAPKYTGQNKVNPVATIEAAKMMLDYLGERKAANLVEKATNSVLKEGKVLTYDLGGNARTSDVGKAIAEKVVSLK
;
A
#
# COMPACT_ATOMS: atom_id res chain seq x y z
N MET A 1 -0.41 -20.89 -20.60
CA MET A 1 -0.91 -19.57 -20.95
C MET A 1 -2.14 -19.34 -20.10
N SER A 2 -2.28 -18.20 -19.43
CA SER A 2 -3.52 -17.88 -18.72
C SER A 2 -4.61 -17.61 -19.76
N THR A 3 -5.73 -18.31 -19.66
CA THR A 3 -6.91 -18.09 -20.52
C THR A 3 -7.90 -17.13 -19.88
N LYS A 4 -7.65 -16.75 -18.61
CA LYS A 4 -8.52 -15.89 -17.83
C LYS A 4 -8.20 -14.42 -18.11
N VAL A 5 -9.22 -13.65 -18.50
CA VAL A 5 -9.12 -12.20 -18.59
C VAL A 5 -9.49 -11.58 -17.24
N HIS A 6 -8.57 -10.80 -16.68
CA HIS A 6 -8.83 -10.06 -15.46
C HIS A 6 -9.25 -8.63 -15.80
N LYS A 7 -10.46 -8.23 -15.41
CA LYS A 7 -10.88 -6.83 -15.47
C LYS A 7 -10.30 -6.07 -14.28
N VAL A 8 -9.58 -5.01 -14.55
CA VAL A 8 -8.88 -4.21 -13.55
C VAL A 8 -9.32 -2.74 -13.65
N ALA A 9 -9.77 -2.19 -12.54
CA ALA A 9 -10.03 -0.75 -12.45
C ALA A 9 -8.71 0.03 -12.41
N ILE A 10 -8.60 1.08 -13.21
CA ILE A 10 -7.46 1.98 -13.22
C ILE A 10 -7.94 3.38 -12.83
N LEU A 11 -7.45 3.88 -11.71
CA LEU A 11 -7.73 5.22 -11.22
C LEU A 11 -6.41 6.00 -11.21
N ALA A 12 -6.25 6.93 -12.13
CA ALA A 12 -5.00 7.69 -12.23
C ALA A 12 -4.71 8.55 -10.98
N GLY A 13 -5.76 9.03 -10.30
CA GLY A 13 -5.61 9.89 -9.12
C GLY A 13 -5.22 11.32 -9.49
N ASP A 14 -4.55 12.00 -8.58
CA ASP A 14 -4.23 13.43 -8.65
C ASP A 14 -2.73 13.68 -8.75
N GLY A 15 -2.35 14.89 -9.14
CA GLY A 15 -0.96 15.34 -9.14
C GLY A 15 -0.06 14.50 -10.05
N ILE A 16 0.89 13.80 -9.45
CA ILE A 16 1.82 12.90 -10.18
C ILE A 16 1.15 11.57 -10.61
N GLY A 17 -0.07 11.31 -10.13
CA GLY A 17 -0.77 10.05 -10.35
C GLY A 17 -0.84 9.60 -11.81
N PRO A 18 -1.31 10.45 -12.74
CA PRO A 18 -1.37 10.09 -14.16
C PRO A 18 -0.02 9.61 -14.72
N GLU A 19 1.08 10.29 -14.39
CA GLU A 19 2.42 9.96 -14.90
C GLU A 19 2.92 8.60 -14.40
N VAL A 20 2.78 8.34 -13.10
CA VAL A 20 3.26 7.07 -12.51
C VAL A 20 2.37 5.89 -12.89
N VAL A 21 1.06 6.11 -13.08
CA VAL A 21 0.14 5.09 -13.57
C VAL A 21 0.41 4.77 -15.04
N ASP A 22 0.62 5.78 -15.90
CA ASP A 22 0.94 5.55 -17.31
C ASP A 22 2.27 4.78 -17.46
N ALA A 23 3.31 5.14 -16.70
CA ALA A 23 4.56 4.39 -16.67
C ALA A 23 4.35 2.94 -16.23
N THR A 24 3.45 2.70 -15.27
CA THR A 24 3.11 1.35 -14.80
C THR A 24 2.32 0.57 -15.85
N LEU A 25 1.41 1.20 -16.57
CA LEU A 25 0.66 0.57 -17.65
C LEU A 25 1.59 0.12 -18.80
N MET A 26 2.66 0.88 -19.12
CA MET A 26 3.68 0.42 -20.08
C MET A 26 4.30 -0.90 -19.66
N VAL A 27 4.59 -1.10 -18.37
CA VAL A 27 5.13 -2.35 -17.83
C VAL A 27 4.11 -3.47 -17.90
N LEU A 28 2.87 -3.23 -17.48
CA LEU A 28 1.79 -4.22 -17.54
C LEU A 28 1.48 -4.65 -18.99
N ASP A 29 1.51 -3.72 -19.94
CA ASP A 29 1.32 -4.01 -21.37
C ASP A 29 2.47 -4.87 -21.93
N ALA A 30 3.71 -4.61 -21.48
CA ALA A 30 4.84 -5.48 -21.83
C ALA A 30 4.66 -6.89 -21.26
N VAL A 31 4.17 -7.04 -20.03
CA VAL A 31 3.84 -8.35 -19.44
C VAL A 31 2.75 -9.05 -20.23
N GLN A 32 1.68 -8.36 -20.65
CA GLN A 32 0.62 -8.94 -21.47
C GLN A 32 1.16 -9.48 -22.81
N LYS A 33 2.06 -8.74 -23.48
CA LYS A 33 2.73 -9.20 -24.72
C LYS A 33 3.53 -10.49 -24.52
N THR A 34 3.89 -10.85 -23.31
CA THR A 34 4.53 -12.15 -23.02
C THR A 34 3.54 -13.34 -23.05
N GLY A 35 2.23 -13.08 -23.00
CA GLY A 35 1.19 -14.08 -22.91
C GLY A 35 1.02 -14.70 -21.50
N LEU A 36 1.65 -14.14 -20.48
CA LEU A 36 1.55 -14.63 -19.09
C LEU A 36 0.26 -14.20 -18.40
N VAL A 37 -0.34 -13.08 -18.81
CA VAL A 37 -1.58 -12.54 -18.25
C VAL A 37 -2.37 -11.81 -19.32
N HIS A 38 -3.69 -11.75 -19.16
CA HIS A 38 -4.60 -10.92 -19.94
C HIS A 38 -5.35 -9.96 -19.02
N LEU A 39 -5.16 -8.65 -19.21
CA LEU A 39 -5.77 -7.59 -18.42
C LEU A 39 -6.67 -6.72 -19.31
N GLU A 40 -7.90 -6.49 -18.87
CA GLU A 40 -8.82 -5.51 -19.45
C GLU A 40 -8.87 -4.32 -18.49
N TYR A 41 -8.42 -3.14 -18.93
CA TYR A 41 -8.40 -1.94 -18.10
C TYR A 41 -9.69 -1.15 -18.23
N LEU A 42 -10.37 -0.95 -17.10
CA LEU A 42 -11.51 -0.05 -16.99
C LEU A 42 -11.06 1.22 -16.26
N LYS A 43 -11.03 2.35 -16.98
CA LYS A 43 -10.57 3.64 -16.42
C LYS A 43 -11.70 4.40 -15.76
N GLY A 44 -11.44 4.97 -14.58
CA GLY A 44 -12.38 5.81 -13.85
C GLY A 44 -11.71 7.03 -13.24
N ASP A 45 -12.50 8.03 -12.89
CA ASP A 45 -12.04 9.25 -12.22
C ASP A 45 -12.28 9.12 -10.72
N ALA A 46 -11.29 9.50 -9.92
CA ALA A 46 -11.40 9.65 -8.46
C ALA A 46 -10.30 10.59 -7.95
N GLY A 47 -10.52 11.23 -6.80
CA GLY A 47 -9.61 12.18 -6.19
C GLY A 47 -10.07 13.62 -6.27
N PHE A 48 -9.15 14.57 -6.05
CA PHE A 48 -9.45 16.00 -5.98
C PHE A 48 -9.96 16.57 -7.31
N ASP A 49 -9.34 16.18 -8.43
CA ASP A 49 -9.76 16.66 -9.74
C ASP A 49 -11.15 16.15 -10.15
N ALA A 50 -11.59 15.03 -9.60
CA ALA A 50 -12.96 14.55 -9.79
C ALA A 50 -14.01 15.49 -9.13
N ILE A 51 -13.67 16.18 -8.04
CA ILE A 51 -14.57 17.16 -7.39
C ILE A 51 -14.94 18.26 -8.37
N LYS A 52 -13.96 18.80 -9.09
CA LYS A 52 -14.18 19.88 -10.08
C LYS A 52 -15.11 19.43 -11.21
N LYS A 53 -14.99 18.16 -11.61
CA LYS A 53 -15.71 17.61 -12.77
C LYS A 53 -17.12 17.08 -12.45
N TYR A 54 -17.27 16.51 -11.24
CA TYR A 54 -18.47 15.76 -10.86
C TYR A 54 -19.12 16.22 -9.55
N GLY A 55 -18.55 17.21 -8.84
CA GLY A 55 -19.01 17.63 -7.52
C GLY A 55 -18.71 16.64 -6.39
N THR A 56 -18.00 15.55 -6.68
CA THR A 56 -17.59 14.50 -5.71
C THR A 56 -16.22 13.96 -6.06
N ASN A 57 -15.46 13.55 -5.04
CA ASN A 57 -14.14 12.94 -5.23
C ASN A 57 -14.20 11.45 -5.60
N LEU A 58 -15.39 10.82 -5.53
CA LEU A 58 -15.61 9.43 -5.93
C LEU A 58 -16.99 9.33 -6.63
N PRO A 59 -17.06 9.52 -7.95
CA PRO A 59 -18.30 9.43 -8.70
C PRO A 59 -18.93 8.04 -8.65
N GLU A 60 -20.26 7.95 -8.58
CA GLU A 60 -21.01 6.68 -8.55
C GLU A 60 -20.64 5.76 -9.72
N LYS A 61 -20.48 6.32 -10.94
CA LYS A 61 -20.04 5.57 -12.12
C LYS A 61 -18.68 4.87 -11.91
N THR A 62 -17.77 5.48 -11.13
CA THR A 62 -16.47 4.88 -10.78
C THR A 62 -16.67 3.72 -9.79
N ILE A 63 -17.55 3.88 -8.80
CA ILE A 63 -17.91 2.81 -7.87
C ILE A 63 -18.52 1.61 -8.61
N GLU A 64 -19.47 1.85 -9.49
CA GLU A 64 -20.12 0.80 -10.29
C GLU A 64 -19.13 0.11 -11.23
N MET A 65 -18.20 0.85 -11.82
CA MET A 65 -17.12 0.29 -12.63
C MET A 65 -16.21 -0.61 -11.77
N MET A 66 -15.81 -0.15 -10.59
CA MET A 66 -14.98 -0.95 -9.66
C MET A 66 -15.67 -2.25 -9.24
N LYS A 67 -16.97 -2.24 -8.97
CA LYS A 67 -17.75 -3.45 -8.62
C LYS A 67 -17.73 -4.53 -9.72
N ARG A 68 -17.41 -4.17 -10.96
CA ARG A 68 -17.34 -5.09 -12.14
C ARG A 68 -15.92 -5.56 -12.42
N THR A 69 -14.95 -5.21 -11.57
CA THR A 69 -13.54 -5.56 -11.73
C THR A 69 -13.06 -6.50 -10.64
N SER A 70 -11.96 -7.21 -10.90
CA SER A 70 -11.35 -8.14 -9.95
C SER A 70 -10.41 -7.45 -8.95
N ALA A 71 -9.88 -6.28 -9.35
CA ALA A 71 -8.95 -5.49 -8.57
C ALA A 71 -8.92 -4.04 -9.08
N CYS A 72 -8.32 -3.15 -8.28
CA CYS A 72 -8.06 -1.77 -8.65
C CYS A 72 -6.58 -1.43 -8.50
N LEU A 73 -5.97 -0.84 -9.52
CA LEU A 73 -4.71 -0.13 -9.44
C LEU A 73 -5.00 1.38 -9.45
N LYS A 74 -4.52 2.09 -8.44
CA LYS A 74 -4.72 3.53 -8.35
C LYS A 74 -3.43 4.30 -8.11
N GLY A 75 -3.34 5.49 -8.67
CA GLY A 75 -2.35 6.50 -8.32
C GLY A 75 -2.66 7.19 -6.99
N PRO A 76 -1.79 8.07 -6.51
CA PRO A 76 -2.01 8.86 -5.31
C PRO A 76 -3.19 9.83 -5.49
N MET A 77 -3.85 10.17 -4.39
CA MET A 77 -5.00 11.09 -4.38
C MET A 77 -4.81 12.16 -3.32
N THR A 78 -5.22 13.38 -3.64
CA THR A 78 -5.23 14.51 -2.72
C THR A 78 -6.52 14.52 -1.91
N THR A 79 -6.40 14.69 -0.61
CA THR A 79 -7.53 14.93 0.30
C THR A 79 -7.44 16.37 0.81
N PRO A 80 -8.44 17.23 0.56
CA PRO A 80 -8.48 18.57 1.15
C PRO A 80 -8.58 18.49 2.68
N GLU A 81 -7.97 19.47 3.38
CA GLU A 81 -7.96 19.53 4.85
C GLU A 81 -9.02 20.50 5.40
N GLU A 82 -9.62 21.34 4.54
CA GLU A 82 -10.57 22.34 4.96
C GLU A 82 -11.87 21.72 5.49
N PRO A 83 -12.44 22.25 6.59
CA PRO A 83 -13.72 21.78 7.12
C PRO A 83 -14.84 21.80 6.07
N GLY A 84 -15.68 20.76 6.06
CA GLY A 84 -16.78 20.62 5.10
C GLY A 84 -16.39 20.03 3.75
N THR A 85 -15.12 19.71 3.52
CA THR A 85 -14.68 19.02 2.31
C THR A 85 -15.01 17.51 2.37
N PRO A 86 -15.13 16.83 1.21
CA PRO A 86 -15.41 15.40 1.18
C PRO A 86 -14.34 14.57 1.89
N ARG A 87 -14.76 13.53 2.60
CA ARG A 87 -13.86 12.51 3.17
C ARG A 87 -12.96 11.95 2.06
N SER A 88 -11.73 11.55 2.41
CA SER A 88 -10.78 10.92 1.48
C SER A 88 -11.44 9.85 0.60
N ALA A 89 -11.26 9.96 -0.73
CA ALA A 89 -11.76 8.97 -1.68
C ALA A 89 -11.17 7.58 -1.39
N ALA A 90 -9.88 7.50 -1.04
CA ALA A 90 -9.24 6.24 -0.68
C ALA A 90 -9.88 5.61 0.56
N VAL A 91 -10.13 6.39 1.61
CA VAL A 91 -10.81 5.91 2.84
C VAL A 91 -12.24 5.46 2.53
N THR A 92 -12.95 6.18 1.67
CA THR A 92 -14.30 5.79 1.23
C THR A 92 -14.28 4.47 0.46
N MET A 93 -13.35 4.27 -0.48
CA MET A 93 -13.19 3.01 -1.21
C MET A 93 -12.85 1.84 -0.28
N ARG A 94 -11.96 2.04 0.71
CA ARG A 94 -11.61 1.03 1.72
C ARG A 94 -12.84 0.56 2.50
N ALA A 95 -13.72 1.50 2.88
CA ALA A 95 -14.97 1.19 3.57
C ALA A 95 -15.98 0.47 2.66
N LEU A 96 -16.21 0.97 1.43
CA LEU A 96 -17.18 0.40 0.48
C LEU A 96 -16.85 -1.05 0.09
N PHE A 97 -15.58 -1.36 -0.12
CA PHE A 97 -15.12 -2.70 -0.51
C PHE A 97 -14.61 -3.54 0.67
N ASN A 98 -14.80 -3.06 1.92
CA ASN A 98 -14.34 -3.72 3.15
C ASN A 98 -12.87 -4.16 3.06
N LEU A 99 -11.99 -3.27 2.60
CA LEU A 99 -10.56 -3.53 2.44
C LEU A 99 -9.86 -3.39 3.80
N TYR A 100 -9.93 -4.42 4.61
CA TYR A 100 -9.58 -4.38 6.02
C TYR A 100 -8.09 -4.49 6.32
N ALA A 101 -7.30 -5.10 5.43
CA ALA A 101 -5.88 -5.28 5.61
C ALA A 101 -5.09 -4.39 4.64
N ASN A 102 -4.36 -3.42 5.16
CA ASN A 102 -3.41 -2.64 4.38
C ASN A 102 -2.02 -3.25 4.55
N VAL A 103 -1.48 -3.81 3.48
CA VAL A 103 -0.22 -4.55 3.44
C VAL A 103 0.83 -3.67 2.79
N ARG A 104 1.86 -3.29 3.54
CA ARG A 104 2.94 -2.38 3.12
C ARG A 104 4.31 -3.04 3.28
N PRO A 105 4.86 -3.65 2.23
CA PRO A 105 6.20 -4.19 2.25
C PRO A 105 7.26 -3.09 2.33
N ALA A 106 8.29 -3.31 3.15
CA ALA A 106 9.50 -2.51 3.19
C ALA A 106 10.70 -3.46 3.06
N ARG A 107 11.36 -3.43 1.90
CA ARG A 107 12.50 -4.29 1.59
C ARG A 107 13.61 -3.53 0.88
N THR A 108 14.85 -3.90 1.14
CA THR A 108 16.00 -3.37 0.40
C THR A 108 15.92 -3.76 -1.08
N LEU A 109 16.10 -2.77 -1.94
CA LEU A 109 16.15 -2.94 -3.39
C LEU A 109 17.59 -2.67 -3.92
N PRO A 110 17.96 -3.27 -5.06
CA PRO A 110 19.26 -3.01 -5.67
C PRO A 110 19.48 -1.53 -5.98
N ASN A 111 20.66 -0.98 -5.64
CA ASN A 111 21.03 0.42 -5.84
C ASN A 111 20.10 1.47 -5.23
N VAL A 112 19.24 1.07 -4.29
CA VAL A 112 18.45 1.99 -3.47
C VAL A 112 19.11 2.08 -2.10
N THR A 113 19.39 3.31 -1.67
CA THR A 113 20.01 3.55 -0.37
C THR A 113 19.05 3.13 0.74
N ALA A 114 19.48 2.19 1.57
CA ALA A 114 18.75 1.72 2.73
C ALA A 114 19.52 2.01 4.02
N LEU A 115 18.81 2.11 5.14
CA LEU A 115 19.40 2.33 6.46
C LEU A 115 20.36 1.20 6.84
N LYS A 116 19.99 -0.04 6.49
CA LYS A 116 20.79 -1.25 6.66
C LYS A 116 20.55 -2.24 5.52
N PRO A 117 21.51 -3.14 5.26
CA PRO A 117 21.29 -4.22 4.30
C PRO A 117 20.32 -5.27 4.85
N GLY A 118 19.65 -6.00 3.95
CA GLY A 118 18.84 -7.18 4.31
C GLY A 118 17.52 -6.88 5.00
N ILE A 119 17.02 -5.65 4.95
CA ILE A 119 15.68 -5.32 5.43
C ILE A 119 14.66 -5.98 4.51
N ASP A 120 13.75 -6.76 5.10
CA ASP A 120 12.61 -7.39 4.42
C ASP A 120 11.50 -7.61 5.44
N MET A 121 10.64 -6.61 5.61
CA MET A 121 9.51 -6.64 6.52
C MET A 121 8.22 -6.23 5.83
N ILE A 122 7.09 -6.58 6.44
CA ILE A 122 5.76 -6.15 5.99
C ILE A 122 5.00 -5.57 7.17
N VAL A 123 4.51 -4.35 7.03
CA VAL A 123 3.55 -3.76 7.96
C VAL A 123 2.13 -4.11 7.49
N VAL A 124 1.39 -4.79 8.36
CA VAL A 124 -0.04 -5.12 8.19
C VAL A 124 -0.84 -4.18 9.08
N ARG A 125 -1.44 -3.16 8.45
CA ARG A 125 -2.23 -2.12 9.09
C ARG A 125 -3.71 -2.49 9.04
N GLU A 126 -4.40 -2.50 10.17
CA GLU A 126 -5.87 -2.48 10.19
C GLU A 126 -6.35 -1.21 9.47
N ASN A 127 -7.40 -1.30 8.66
CA ASN A 127 -7.69 -0.27 7.66
C ASN A 127 -9.12 0.27 7.70
N THR A 128 -9.95 -0.18 8.64
CA THR A 128 -11.40 0.12 8.64
C THR A 128 -11.91 0.88 9.85
N GLU A 129 -11.15 0.92 10.95
CA GLU A 129 -11.57 1.52 12.23
C GLU A 129 -10.49 2.42 12.85
N GLY A 130 -10.51 2.59 14.16
CA GLY A 130 -9.61 3.46 14.90
C GLY A 130 -10.03 4.93 14.81
N LEU A 131 -9.07 5.83 14.80
CA LEU A 131 -9.31 7.27 14.59
C LEU A 131 -9.78 7.59 13.16
N TYR A 132 -9.46 6.74 12.20
CA TYR A 132 -9.94 6.85 10.81
C TYR A 132 -11.45 6.60 10.65
N SER A 133 -12.16 6.20 11.72
CA SER A 133 -13.62 6.21 11.76
C SER A 133 -14.20 7.62 11.56
N GLY A 134 -13.40 8.67 11.82
CA GLY A 134 -13.79 10.08 11.67
C GLY A 134 -14.88 10.50 12.66
N LYS A 135 -14.94 9.87 13.83
CA LYS A 135 -15.87 10.24 14.90
C LYS A 135 -15.19 11.26 15.81
N GLU A 136 -15.40 12.53 15.48
CA GLU A 136 -14.88 13.65 16.25
C GLU A 136 -15.92 14.77 16.34
N PHE A 137 -15.84 15.55 17.40
CA PHE A 137 -16.73 16.69 17.66
C PHE A 137 -16.11 17.66 18.65
N GLU A 138 -16.57 18.89 18.60
CA GLU A 138 -16.24 19.90 19.59
C GLU A 138 -17.22 19.79 20.76
N VAL A 139 -16.71 19.55 21.97
CA VAL A 139 -17.52 19.43 23.21
C VAL A 139 -17.96 20.80 23.69
N THR A 140 -17.07 21.78 23.64
CA THR A 140 -17.28 23.20 23.94
C THR A 140 -16.27 23.99 23.12
N PRO A 141 -16.47 25.30 22.87
CA PRO A 141 -15.53 26.11 22.11
C PRO A 141 -14.07 25.93 22.54
N GLY A 142 -13.23 25.46 21.62
CA GLY A 142 -11.80 25.18 21.86
C GLY A 142 -11.48 23.84 22.53
N VAL A 143 -12.47 22.95 22.71
CA VAL A 143 -12.27 21.60 23.27
C VAL A 143 -12.81 20.55 22.32
N ALA A 144 -11.94 19.90 21.55
CA ALA A 144 -12.29 18.86 20.60
C ALA A 144 -11.98 17.45 21.12
N VAL A 145 -12.80 16.47 20.74
CA VAL A 145 -12.66 15.06 21.10
C VAL A 145 -12.71 14.21 19.83
N ALA A 146 -11.77 13.27 19.69
CA ALA A 146 -11.80 12.23 18.67
C ALA A 146 -11.95 10.85 19.34
N MET A 147 -12.85 10.02 18.80
CA MET A 147 -13.12 8.69 19.33
C MET A 147 -12.32 7.63 18.59
N LYS A 148 -11.40 6.95 19.30
CA LYS A 148 -10.71 5.76 18.82
C LYS A 148 -11.61 4.53 19.01
N ILE A 149 -12.15 4.01 17.92
CA ILE A 149 -13.05 2.85 17.94
C ILE A 149 -12.24 1.60 17.58
N ILE A 150 -12.19 0.62 18.49
CA ILE A 150 -11.53 -0.68 18.28
C ILE A 150 -12.56 -1.77 18.57
N THR A 151 -12.72 -2.70 17.63
CA THR A 151 -13.61 -3.83 17.76
C THR A 151 -12.86 -5.15 17.82
N ARG A 152 -13.38 -6.11 18.59
CA ARG A 152 -12.83 -7.48 18.62
C ARG A 152 -12.81 -8.09 17.22
N LYS A 153 -13.89 -7.98 16.47
CA LYS A 153 -14.02 -8.53 15.12
C LYS A 153 -12.94 -8.05 14.17
N ALA A 154 -12.67 -6.74 14.13
CA ALA A 154 -11.64 -6.19 13.25
C ALA A 154 -10.24 -6.56 13.74
N SER A 155 -10.01 -6.56 15.05
CA SER A 155 -8.73 -6.95 15.66
C SER A 155 -8.40 -8.42 15.41
N GLU A 156 -9.35 -9.33 15.57
CA GLU A 156 -9.16 -10.76 15.27
C GLU A 156 -8.91 -11.02 13.79
N ARG A 157 -9.67 -10.35 12.92
CA ARG A 157 -9.55 -10.47 11.46
C ARG A 157 -8.16 -10.04 10.97
N ILE A 158 -7.65 -8.91 11.44
CA ILE A 158 -6.33 -8.42 11.02
C ILE A 158 -5.21 -9.27 11.64
N ALA A 159 -5.38 -9.75 12.88
CA ALA A 159 -4.44 -10.66 13.53
C ALA A 159 -4.31 -11.97 12.75
N LYS A 160 -5.43 -12.58 12.36
CA LYS A 160 -5.45 -13.79 11.55
C LYS A 160 -4.72 -13.59 10.22
N PHE A 161 -5.04 -12.50 9.50
CA PHE A 161 -4.37 -12.16 8.25
C PHE A 161 -2.84 -12.05 8.41
N ALA A 162 -2.39 -11.36 9.45
CA ALA A 162 -0.96 -11.16 9.71
C ALA A 162 -0.25 -12.45 10.11
N LEU A 163 -0.89 -13.31 10.92
CA LEU A 163 -0.37 -14.62 11.30
C LEU A 163 -0.27 -15.57 10.10
N GLU A 164 -1.28 -15.62 9.25
CA GLU A 164 -1.23 -16.39 7.99
C GLU A 164 -0.14 -15.89 7.05
N LEU A 165 0.11 -14.59 7.02
CA LEU A 165 1.22 -14.01 6.27
C LEU A 165 2.57 -14.40 6.89
N ALA A 166 2.73 -14.29 8.20
CA ALA A 166 3.94 -14.68 8.92
C ALA A 166 4.28 -16.17 8.71
N MET A 167 3.26 -17.05 8.69
CA MET A 167 3.45 -18.49 8.40
C MET A 167 4.09 -18.76 7.03
N LYS A 168 3.87 -17.87 6.05
CA LYS A 168 4.45 -17.96 4.69
C LYS A 168 5.81 -17.29 4.58
N ARG A 169 6.29 -16.66 5.66
CA ARG A 169 7.56 -15.92 5.74
C ARG A 169 8.47 -16.51 6.82
N ARG A 170 9.14 -15.67 7.61
CA ARG A 170 10.10 -16.11 8.64
C ARG A 170 9.46 -16.55 9.95
N LYS A 171 8.12 -16.59 10.02
CA LYS A 171 7.34 -16.99 11.19
C LYS A 171 7.57 -16.13 12.43
N LYS A 172 7.73 -14.81 12.21
CA LYS A 172 7.83 -13.81 13.28
C LYS A 172 6.76 -12.76 13.10
N LEU A 173 6.05 -12.44 14.18
CA LEU A 173 5.02 -11.41 14.21
C LEU A 173 5.26 -10.47 15.39
N ALA A 174 5.58 -9.21 15.10
CA ALA A 174 5.50 -8.14 16.08
C ALA A 174 4.08 -7.55 16.07
N PHE A 175 3.40 -7.52 17.22
CA PHE A 175 2.11 -6.84 17.33
C PHE A 175 2.25 -5.58 18.18
N VAL A 176 1.84 -4.46 17.58
CA VAL A 176 2.17 -3.13 18.08
C VAL A 176 0.93 -2.39 18.59
N HIS A 177 1.00 -1.87 19.81
CA HIS A 177 -0.09 -1.20 20.52
C HIS A 177 0.42 -0.22 21.60
N LYS A 178 -0.48 0.42 22.36
CA LYS A 178 -0.16 1.25 23.52
C LYS A 178 -1.02 0.87 24.74
N ALA A 179 -1.18 -0.43 24.99
CA ALA A 179 -2.08 -0.96 26.02
C ALA A 179 -1.71 -0.57 27.46
N ASN A 180 -0.46 -0.15 27.71
CA ASN A 180 -0.07 0.41 29.01
C ASN A 180 -0.75 1.76 29.32
N ILE A 181 -1.17 2.50 28.28
CA ILE A 181 -1.91 3.77 28.40
C ILE A 181 -3.38 3.56 28.04
N LEU A 182 -3.67 3.00 26.87
CA LEU A 182 -5.01 2.76 26.36
C LEU A 182 -5.46 1.32 26.71
N LYS A 183 -5.73 1.09 27.99
CA LYS A 183 -5.94 -0.26 28.56
C LYS A 183 -7.15 -0.99 27.96
N ILE A 184 -8.20 -0.25 27.55
CA ILE A 184 -9.43 -0.84 26.99
C ILE A 184 -9.28 -1.04 25.49
N THR A 185 -9.04 0.00 24.72
CA THR A 185 -8.99 -0.08 23.24
C THR A 185 -7.79 -0.89 22.75
N ASP A 186 -6.57 -0.51 23.13
CA ASP A 186 -5.37 -1.20 22.73
C ASP A 186 -5.20 -2.56 23.46
N GLY A 187 -5.73 -2.64 24.68
CA GLY A 187 -5.85 -3.90 25.41
C GLY A 187 -6.74 -4.91 24.68
N LEU A 188 -7.86 -4.48 24.09
CA LEU A 188 -8.73 -5.31 23.27
C LEU A 188 -7.99 -5.83 22.02
N PHE A 189 -7.27 -4.95 21.30
CA PHE A 189 -6.46 -5.34 20.16
C PHE A 189 -5.39 -6.37 20.55
N LYS A 190 -4.59 -6.06 21.58
CA LYS A 190 -3.57 -6.97 22.12
C LYS A 190 -4.15 -8.34 22.45
N GLN A 191 -5.24 -8.39 23.23
CA GLN A 191 -5.86 -9.65 23.62
C GLN A 191 -6.38 -10.43 22.41
N SER A 192 -6.98 -9.75 21.42
CA SER A 192 -7.44 -10.38 20.18
C SER A 192 -6.30 -11.02 19.39
N VAL A 193 -5.13 -10.35 19.30
CA VAL A 193 -3.95 -10.94 18.65
C VAL A 193 -3.49 -12.19 19.39
N LEU A 194 -3.39 -12.13 20.73
CA LEU A 194 -2.96 -13.26 21.56
C LEU A 194 -3.94 -14.44 21.48
N ASP A 195 -5.23 -14.17 21.40
CA ASP A 195 -6.26 -15.23 21.30
C ASP A 195 -6.16 -15.96 19.95
N ILE A 196 -6.05 -15.24 18.83
CA ILE A 196 -5.90 -15.85 17.51
C ILE A 196 -4.53 -16.55 17.36
N ALA A 197 -3.48 -16.03 17.97
CA ALA A 197 -2.14 -16.61 17.87
C ALA A 197 -2.04 -18.03 18.48
N LYS A 198 -2.97 -18.42 19.35
CA LYS A 198 -3.05 -19.80 19.89
C LYS A 198 -3.18 -20.86 18.79
N ASP A 199 -3.79 -20.50 17.66
CA ASP A 199 -3.95 -21.37 16.48
C ASP A 199 -2.68 -21.42 15.61
N TYR A 200 -1.67 -20.59 15.91
CA TYR A 200 -0.42 -20.45 15.14
C TYR A 200 0.84 -20.64 16.04
N PRO A 201 0.97 -21.74 16.75
CA PRO A 201 2.06 -21.94 17.73
C PRO A 201 3.47 -21.92 17.13
N GLN A 202 3.59 -21.98 15.81
CA GLN A 202 4.88 -21.91 15.10
C GLN A 202 5.36 -20.47 14.87
N VAL A 203 4.52 -19.45 15.13
CA VAL A 203 4.87 -18.05 14.94
C VAL A 203 5.44 -17.49 16.25
N GLU A 204 6.66 -16.99 16.18
CA GLU A 204 7.29 -16.23 17.27
C GLU A 204 6.60 -14.86 17.39
N LEU A 205 6.09 -14.55 18.59
CA LEU A 205 5.39 -13.31 18.87
C LEU A 205 6.30 -12.31 19.58
N GLU A 206 6.29 -11.06 19.14
CA GLU A 206 6.94 -9.94 19.82
C GLU A 206 5.88 -8.90 20.19
N ASP A 207 5.67 -8.70 21.49
CA ASP A 207 4.73 -7.73 22.09
C ASP A 207 5.42 -6.36 22.23
N LEU A 208 5.02 -5.36 21.44
CA LEU A 208 5.69 -4.05 21.42
C LEU A 208 4.74 -2.89 21.65
N HIS A 209 5.17 -1.96 22.49
CA HIS A 209 4.58 -0.63 22.51
C HIS A 209 5.01 0.17 21.28
N ILE A 210 4.12 1.03 20.77
CA ILE A 210 4.33 1.80 19.54
C ILE A 210 5.61 2.65 19.56
N ASP A 211 5.93 3.28 20.68
CA ASP A 211 7.14 4.07 20.87
C ASP A 211 8.42 3.20 20.83
N ALA A 212 8.36 2.01 21.41
CA ALA A 212 9.45 1.03 21.33
C ALA A 212 9.60 0.48 19.91
N ALA A 213 8.49 0.20 19.22
CA ALA A 213 8.49 -0.27 17.83
C ALA A 213 9.13 0.77 16.89
N ALA A 214 8.75 2.04 16.99
CA ALA A 214 9.33 3.14 16.22
C ALA A 214 10.85 3.25 16.46
N MET A 215 11.31 3.23 17.71
CA MET A 215 12.74 3.20 18.00
C MET A 215 13.44 1.99 17.39
N GLN A 216 12.82 0.79 17.46
CA GLN A 216 13.43 -0.44 16.95
C GLN A 216 13.47 -0.49 15.43
N LEU A 217 12.52 0.11 14.71
CA LEU A 217 12.56 0.25 13.26
C LEU A 217 13.81 1.00 12.77
N ILE A 218 14.32 1.94 13.55
CA ILE A 218 15.58 2.62 13.25
C ILE A 218 16.79 1.79 13.67
N ARG A 219 16.73 1.14 14.83
CA ARG A 219 17.90 0.44 15.40
C ARG A 219 18.16 -0.93 14.77
N ARG A 220 17.10 -1.69 14.48
CA ARG A 220 17.21 -3.07 13.99
C ARG A 220 16.09 -3.43 12.99
N PRO A 221 15.87 -2.64 11.91
CA PRO A 221 14.80 -2.88 10.93
C PRO A 221 14.86 -4.28 10.32
N GLU A 222 16.06 -4.82 10.15
CA GLU A 222 16.32 -6.16 9.60
C GLU A 222 15.78 -7.31 10.45
N SER A 223 15.49 -7.06 11.73
CA SER A 223 14.96 -8.08 12.65
C SER A 223 13.46 -8.32 12.48
N PHE A 224 12.71 -7.35 11.92
CA PHE A 224 11.27 -7.46 11.73
C PHE A 224 10.95 -8.32 10.51
N ASP A 225 9.91 -9.16 10.64
CA ASP A 225 9.32 -9.94 9.53
C ASP A 225 7.93 -9.42 9.18
N VAL A 226 6.95 -9.65 10.06
CA VAL A 226 5.61 -9.09 9.92
C VAL A 226 5.32 -8.25 11.16
N ILE A 227 4.79 -7.05 10.93
CA ILE A 227 4.31 -6.15 11.99
C ILE A 227 2.81 -6.00 11.80
N VAL A 228 2.00 -6.28 12.84
CA VAL A 228 0.56 -6.01 12.81
C VAL A 228 0.21 -4.92 13.80
N THR A 229 -0.64 -3.98 13.39
CA THR A 229 -1.07 -2.89 14.26
C THR A 229 -2.38 -2.25 13.80
N MET A 230 -2.95 -1.43 14.68
CA MET A 230 -4.15 -0.63 14.42
C MET A 230 -3.89 0.47 13.38
N ASN A 231 -4.96 1.04 12.85
CA ASN A 231 -4.97 1.92 11.68
C ASN A 231 -3.96 3.08 11.75
N LEU A 232 -4.07 3.99 12.69
CA LEU A 232 -3.20 5.16 12.76
C LEU A 232 -1.73 4.78 13.02
N TYR A 233 -1.48 3.84 13.94
CA TYR A 233 -0.12 3.39 14.22
C TYR A 233 0.51 2.74 12.99
N GLY A 234 -0.29 1.95 12.24
CA GLY A 234 0.16 1.32 11.01
C GLY A 234 0.46 2.31 9.89
N ASP A 235 -0.27 3.44 9.83
CA ASP A 235 0.03 4.52 8.89
C ASP A 235 1.41 5.12 9.16
N ILE A 236 1.66 5.49 10.41
CA ILE A 236 2.93 6.13 10.83
C ILE A 236 4.10 5.15 10.69
N LEU A 237 3.99 3.94 11.26
CA LEU A 237 5.08 2.95 11.23
C LEU A 237 5.43 2.48 9.81
N SER A 238 4.46 2.41 8.91
CA SER A 238 4.75 1.96 7.54
C SER A 238 5.49 3.01 6.72
N ASP A 239 5.28 4.29 6.97
CA ASP A 239 6.04 5.37 6.34
C ASP A 239 7.47 5.44 6.92
N GLU A 240 7.62 5.21 8.24
CA GLU A 240 8.92 5.04 8.89
C GLU A 240 9.66 3.81 8.33
N ALA A 241 8.97 2.68 8.19
CA ALA A 241 9.53 1.47 7.58
C ALA A 241 9.97 1.72 6.13
N ALA A 242 9.16 2.43 5.33
CA ALA A 242 9.52 2.82 3.97
C ALA A 242 10.78 3.69 3.93
N ALA A 243 10.93 4.62 4.87
CA ALA A 243 12.12 5.48 4.98
C ALA A 243 13.40 4.65 5.21
N THR A 244 13.33 3.51 5.90
CA THR A 244 14.49 2.64 6.12
C THR A 244 15.00 1.95 4.86
N VAL A 245 14.22 1.89 3.78
CA VAL A 245 14.52 1.16 2.53
C VAL A 245 14.56 2.02 1.27
N GLY A 246 14.62 3.33 1.41
CA GLY A 246 14.73 4.25 0.27
C GLY A 246 13.57 5.23 0.12
N GLY A 247 12.59 5.20 1.02
CA GLY A 247 11.51 6.17 1.09
C GLY A 247 10.29 5.83 0.23
N LEU A 248 9.37 6.79 0.14
CA LEU A 248 8.05 6.60 -0.47
C LEU A 248 8.10 6.35 -1.99
N GLY A 249 9.17 6.75 -2.68
CA GLY A 249 9.34 6.52 -4.12
C GLY A 249 9.42 5.03 -4.53
N VAL A 250 9.67 4.15 -3.57
CA VAL A 250 9.76 2.69 -3.77
C VAL A 250 8.76 1.91 -2.91
N ALA A 251 7.93 2.59 -2.13
CA ALA A 251 6.99 1.98 -1.19
C ALA A 251 5.62 1.73 -1.85
N ALA A 252 5.24 0.47 -1.98
CA ALA A 252 3.95 0.03 -2.47
C ALA A 252 3.02 -0.41 -1.34
N GLY A 253 1.72 -0.37 -1.58
CA GLY A 253 0.71 -0.85 -0.66
C GLY A 253 -0.43 -1.60 -1.35
N ALA A 254 -0.96 -2.60 -0.66
CA ALA A 254 -2.14 -3.33 -1.06
C ALA A 254 -3.22 -3.20 0.02
N ASN A 255 -4.41 -2.80 -0.34
CA ASN A 255 -5.59 -2.80 0.52
C ASN A 255 -6.41 -4.04 0.17
N ILE A 256 -6.48 -5.00 1.07
CA ILE A 256 -7.05 -6.32 0.84
C ILE A 256 -8.35 -6.49 1.62
N GLY A 257 -9.39 -6.90 0.93
CA GLY A 257 -10.66 -7.39 1.46
C GLY A 257 -10.84 -8.87 1.18
N GLU A 258 -12.01 -9.41 1.51
CA GLU A 258 -12.33 -10.82 1.22
C GLU A 258 -12.41 -11.10 -0.28
N ASN A 259 -13.00 -10.17 -1.05
CA ASN A 259 -13.31 -10.38 -2.47
C ASN A 259 -12.73 -9.31 -3.40
N TYR A 260 -11.99 -8.36 -2.87
CA TYR A 260 -11.45 -7.24 -3.65
C TYR A 260 -10.10 -6.78 -3.11
N GLY A 261 -9.22 -6.35 -4.04
CA GLY A 261 -7.93 -5.76 -3.72
C GLY A 261 -7.74 -4.41 -4.42
N MET A 262 -7.22 -3.40 -3.71
CA MET A 262 -6.86 -2.10 -4.25
C MET A 262 -5.37 -1.84 -3.98
N PHE A 263 -4.62 -1.55 -5.04
CA PHE A 263 -3.16 -1.44 -5.05
C PHE A 263 -2.73 -0.03 -5.38
N GLU A 264 -1.77 0.50 -4.64
CA GLU A 264 -1.39 1.91 -4.69
C GLU A 264 0.07 2.15 -4.27
N PRO A 265 0.75 3.21 -4.74
CA PRO A 265 1.94 3.70 -4.07
C PRO A 265 1.55 4.29 -2.71
N VAL A 266 2.45 4.18 -1.72
CA VAL A 266 2.21 4.72 -0.38
C VAL A 266 2.30 6.26 -0.37
N GLY A 267 3.15 6.82 -1.22
CA GLY A 267 3.37 8.26 -1.31
C GLY A 267 2.15 9.06 -1.75
N GLY A 268 2.10 10.33 -1.36
CA GLY A 268 1.05 11.28 -1.74
C GLY A 268 1.14 11.78 -3.18
N SER A 269 0.19 12.61 -3.58
CA SER A 269 0.03 13.14 -4.95
C SER A 269 1.09 14.15 -5.39
N ALA A 270 1.91 14.67 -4.47
CA ALA A 270 3.01 15.62 -4.71
C ALA A 270 2.68 16.71 -5.76
N PRO A 271 1.67 17.59 -5.51
CA PRO A 271 1.15 18.52 -6.52
C PRO A 271 2.19 19.42 -7.18
N LYS A 272 3.27 19.74 -6.44
CA LYS A 272 4.38 20.56 -6.95
C LYS A 272 5.15 19.93 -8.12
N TYR A 273 5.00 18.63 -8.35
CA TYR A 273 5.67 17.90 -9.43
C TYR A 273 4.73 17.50 -10.58
N THR A 274 3.46 17.88 -10.50
CA THR A 274 2.45 17.57 -11.53
C THR A 274 2.93 18.01 -12.92
N GLY A 275 2.84 17.11 -13.90
CA GLY A 275 3.19 17.36 -15.30
C GLY A 275 4.69 17.45 -15.60
N GLN A 276 5.58 17.21 -14.61
CA GLN A 276 7.02 17.33 -14.81
C GLN A 276 7.70 16.04 -15.29
N ASN A 277 6.98 14.92 -15.30
CA ASN A 277 7.52 13.61 -15.70
C ASN A 277 8.83 13.26 -14.99
N LYS A 278 8.93 13.54 -13.68
CA LYS A 278 10.18 13.52 -12.90
C LYS A 278 10.20 12.50 -11.78
N VAL A 279 9.01 12.12 -11.27
CA VAL A 279 8.89 11.29 -10.06
C VAL A 279 9.16 9.81 -10.35
N ASN A 280 9.56 9.09 -9.31
CA ASN A 280 9.86 7.66 -9.40
C ASN A 280 8.57 6.83 -9.54
N PRO A 281 8.40 6.01 -10.60
CA PRO A 281 7.22 5.16 -10.78
C PRO A 281 7.34 3.80 -10.08
N VAL A 282 8.49 3.46 -9.48
CA VAL A 282 8.78 2.12 -8.94
C VAL A 282 7.75 1.70 -7.89
N ALA A 283 7.32 2.61 -7.01
CA ALA A 283 6.28 2.32 -6.02
C ALA A 283 4.97 1.84 -6.67
N THR A 284 4.53 2.48 -7.76
CA THR A 284 3.30 2.10 -8.48
C THR A 284 3.49 0.80 -9.27
N ILE A 285 4.68 0.56 -9.81
CA ILE A 285 5.02 -0.69 -10.50
C ILE A 285 5.06 -1.86 -9.51
N GLU A 286 5.62 -1.67 -8.30
CA GLU A 286 5.58 -2.68 -7.23
C GLU A 286 4.13 -2.91 -6.74
N ALA A 287 3.29 -1.88 -6.67
CA ALA A 287 1.86 -2.04 -6.39
C ALA A 287 1.16 -2.87 -7.48
N ALA A 288 1.48 -2.66 -8.75
CA ALA A 288 0.97 -3.48 -9.85
C ALA A 288 1.48 -4.93 -9.77
N LYS A 289 2.72 -5.15 -9.36
CA LYS A 289 3.26 -6.51 -9.07
C LYS A 289 2.45 -7.18 -7.95
N MET A 290 2.13 -6.46 -6.86
CA MET A 290 1.29 -7.01 -5.80
C MET A 290 -0.13 -7.32 -6.30
N MET A 291 -0.67 -6.53 -7.21
CA MET A 291 -1.96 -6.81 -7.88
C MET A 291 -1.91 -8.12 -8.69
N LEU A 292 -0.84 -8.33 -9.45
CA LEU A 292 -0.66 -9.58 -10.22
C LEU A 292 -0.57 -10.80 -9.30
N ASP A 293 0.14 -10.71 -8.18
CA ASP A 293 0.19 -11.76 -7.15
C ASP A 293 -1.21 -12.06 -6.56
N TYR A 294 -1.97 -11.01 -6.25
CA TYR A 294 -3.34 -11.13 -5.74
C TYR A 294 -4.28 -11.81 -6.75
N LEU A 295 -4.14 -11.50 -8.03
CA LEU A 295 -4.91 -12.12 -9.12
C LEU A 295 -4.50 -13.58 -9.39
N GLY A 296 -3.46 -14.09 -8.72
CA GLY A 296 -2.91 -15.44 -8.90
C GLY A 296 -1.89 -15.57 -10.02
N GLU A 297 -1.53 -14.47 -10.67
CA GLU A 297 -0.62 -14.41 -11.82
C GLU A 297 0.85 -14.31 -11.39
N ARG A 298 1.30 -15.22 -10.53
CA ARG A 298 2.63 -15.22 -9.91
C ARG A 298 3.79 -15.15 -10.90
N LYS A 299 3.66 -15.80 -12.07
CA LYS A 299 4.71 -15.77 -13.09
C LYS A 299 4.88 -14.37 -13.66
N ALA A 300 3.77 -13.68 -13.91
CA ALA A 300 3.75 -12.30 -14.36
C ALA A 300 4.32 -11.36 -13.27
N ALA A 301 3.90 -11.51 -12.02
CA ALA A 301 4.42 -10.75 -10.89
C ALA A 301 5.93 -10.91 -10.72
N ASN A 302 6.44 -12.15 -10.74
CA ASN A 302 7.87 -12.43 -10.65
C ASN A 302 8.67 -11.85 -11.82
N LEU A 303 8.09 -11.78 -13.01
CA LEU A 303 8.74 -11.15 -14.17
C LEU A 303 8.87 -9.64 -13.99
N VAL A 304 7.82 -8.96 -13.50
CA VAL A 304 7.86 -7.52 -13.15
C VAL A 304 8.94 -7.28 -12.09
N GLU A 305 8.96 -8.07 -11.02
CA GLU A 305 9.96 -7.94 -9.96
C GLU A 305 11.40 -8.09 -10.48
N LYS A 306 11.67 -9.13 -11.28
CA LYS A 306 12.99 -9.35 -11.87
C LYS A 306 13.40 -8.20 -12.79
N ALA A 307 12.47 -7.70 -13.61
CA ALA A 307 12.72 -6.59 -14.51
C ALA A 307 13.04 -5.29 -13.75
N THR A 308 12.24 -4.96 -12.75
CA THR A 308 12.44 -3.80 -11.87
C THR A 308 13.79 -3.89 -11.16
N ASN A 309 14.09 -5.01 -10.52
CA ASN A 309 15.37 -5.23 -9.83
C ASN A 309 16.57 -5.16 -10.80
N SER A 310 16.44 -5.63 -12.04
CA SER A 310 17.49 -5.56 -13.06
C SER A 310 17.79 -4.12 -13.46
N VAL A 311 16.76 -3.31 -13.74
CA VAL A 311 16.93 -1.90 -14.10
C VAL A 311 17.56 -1.11 -12.95
N LEU A 312 17.09 -1.31 -11.72
CA LEU A 312 17.67 -0.69 -10.53
C LEU A 312 19.14 -1.10 -10.35
N LYS A 313 19.46 -2.40 -10.49
CA LYS A 313 20.82 -2.92 -10.35
C LYS A 313 21.77 -2.35 -11.41
N GLU A 314 21.32 -2.17 -12.64
CA GLU A 314 22.11 -1.57 -13.71
C GLU A 314 22.44 -0.10 -13.43
N GLY A 315 21.60 0.62 -12.68
CA GLY A 315 21.84 1.99 -12.25
C GLY A 315 21.88 3.05 -13.36
N LYS A 316 21.49 2.69 -14.59
CA LYS A 316 21.60 3.58 -15.77
C LYS A 316 20.39 4.49 -15.94
N VAL A 317 19.19 4.03 -15.52
CA VAL A 317 17.92 4.74 -15.70
C VAL A 317 17.26 4.87 -14.33
N LEU A 318 17.72 5.85 -13.57
CA LEU A 318 17.25 6.16 -12.22
C LEU A 318 16.69 7.58 -12.15
N THR A 319 15.64 7.77 -11.38
CA THR A 319 15.06 9.09 -11.08
C THR A 319 15.92 9.86 -10.08
N TYR A 320 15.62 11.14 -9.88
CA TYR A 320 16.41 12.06 -9.05
C TYR A 320 16.51 11.63 -7.59
N ASP A 321 15.44 11.02 -7.03
CA ASP A 321 15.39 10.50 -5.66
C ASP A 321 16.31 9.29 -5.44
N LEU A 322 16.67 8.60 -6.52
CA LEU A 322 17.66 7.51 -6.55
C LEU A 322 19.04 7.97 -7.06
N GLY A 323 19.27 9.28 -7.14
CA GLY A 323 20.56 9.85 -7.57
C GLY A 323 20.76 9.93 -9.08
N GLY A 324 19.73 9.66 -9.88
CA GLY A 324 19.76 9.77 -11.33
C GLY A 324 19.13 11.06 -11.88
N ASN A 325 18.83 11.06 -13.17
CA ASN A 325 18.16 12.17 -13.87
C ASN A 325 17.12 11.69 -14.90
N ALA A 326 16.77 10.40 -14.87
CA ALA A 326 15.78 9.83 -15.77
C ALA A 326 14.38 10.36 -15.45
N ARG A 327 13.54 10.42 -16.46
CA ARG A 327 12.13 10.79 -16.34
C ARG A 327 11.31 9.59 -15.84
N THR A 328 10.13 9.85 -15.31
CA THR A 328 9.14 8.82 -14.92
C THR A 328 8.88 7.84 -16.07
N SER A 329 8.64 8.37 -17.27
CA SER A 329 8.40 7.57 -18.48
C SER A 329 9.62 6.75 -18.92
N ASP A 330 10.85 7.25 -18.72
CA ASP A 330 12.06 6.55 -19.10
C ASP A 330 12.26 5.30 -18.23
N VAL A 331 11.99 5.42 -16.92
CA VAL A 331 12.04 4.27 -15.99
C VAL A 331 10.98 3.23 -16.36
N GLY A 332 9.73 3.66 -16.61
CA GLY A 332 8.66 2.76 -17.04
C GLY A 332 9.01 2.01 -18.33
N LYS A 333 9.56 2.73 -19.32
CA LYS A 333 10.02 2.15 -20.59
C LYS A 333 11.17 1.15 -20.39
N ALA A 334 12.18 1.50 -19.59
CA ALA A 334 13.32 0.63 -19.33
C ALA A 334 12.89 -0.69 -18.65
N ILE A 335 11.94 -0.62 -17.68
CA ILE A 335 11.41 -1.81 -17.03
C ILE A 335 10.56 -2.63 -18.02
N ALA A 336 9.75 -1.99 -18.86
CA ALA A 336 8.95 -2.68 -19.88
C ALA A 336 9.84 -3.42 -20.91
N GLU A 337 10.92 -2.79 -21.39
CA GLU A 337 11.91 -3.42 -22.27
C GLU A 337 12.59 -4.62 -21.58
N LYS A 338 12.92 -4.47 -20.29
CA LYS A 338 13.50 -5.55 -19.50
C LYS A 338 12.55 -6.73 -19.33
N VAL A 339 11.25 -6.48 -19.12
CA VAL A 339 10.19 -7.52 -19.08
C VAL A 339 10.22 -8.36 -20.37
N VAL A 340 10.31 -7.72 -21.54
CA VAL A 340 10.35 -8.43 -22.83
C VAL A 340 11.66 -9.23 -22.97
N SER A 341 12.78 -8.72 -22.52
CA SER A 341 14.08 -9.38 -22.65
C SER A 341 14.30 -10.56 -21.68
N LEU A 342 13.58 -10.60 -20.58
CA LEU A 342 13.70 -11.66 -19.55
C LEU A 342 12.67 -12.80 -19.72
N LYS A 343 11.81 -12.72 -20.74
CA LYS A 343 10.86 -13.79 -21.09
C LYS A 343 11.61 -15.06 -21.53
#